data_162b6f83151859da6ed5755577d7f095
#
_entry.id   162b6f83151859da6ed5755577d7f095
#
_cell.length_a   1.000
_cell.length_b   1.000
_cell.length_c   1.000
_cell.angle_alpha   90.00
_cell.angle_beta   90.00
_cell.angle_gamma   90.00
#
_symmetry.space_group_name_H-M   'P 1'
#
loop_
_entity.id
_entity.type
_entity.pdbx_description
1 polymer ?
#
loop_
_entity_poly.entity_id
_entity_poly.type
_entity_poly.pdbx_seq_one_letter_code
_entity_poly.pdbx_strand_id
1 'polypeptide(L)'
;MKKGIFILLAISLATSVYILASSDTDSIYHKVQGFGIGLPQEKVYLHLDNTCYFVGDTIWYKGYVTRSDKGTLTDLSKILYVELLTPDGFLVERQQLEMPNGTANGAFVLTDSLYAGYYELRAYTRWMLNFGQYEHPHAQWSEDAFYNKEMAKDFFRDYEKLYSRVFPVYDKPKETGHYTKDMTLRPLRRYFKARKGKPELELKFYPEGGNLVSGTDCNVALELNTEEGEHLENVEIDILDPQGRKITKTRTGNRGRCTFLLNNVGTQEEYKAVFQYKGYDYEVKLPEVEEEGIALKVRQDTLLRIELQRSEGLTDFPEGLALQVMAQGVPQTLQHIDFGDKRKTNVTIPLNELRTGVNQITVFD
;
A
#
# COMPACT_ATOMS: atom_id res chain seq x y z
N MET A 1 -10.34 61.98 4.66
CA MET A 1 -9.06 61.33 4.38
C MET A 1 -8.54 60.30 5.41
N LYS A 2 -8.87 60.41 6.73
CA LYS A 2 -8.36 59.43 7.73
C LYS A 2 -9.02 58.03 7.71
N LYS A 3 -10.26 57.87 7.23
CA LYS A 3 -10.95 56.56 7.15
C LYS A 3 -10.48 55.69 5.98
N GLY A 4 -10.01 56.26 4.88
CA GLY A 4 -9.52 55.51 3.73
C GLY A 4 -8.14 54.86 3.95
N ILE A 5 -7.31 55.51 4.77
CA ILE A 5 -5.96 55.02 5.11
C ILE A 5 -6.03 53.79 6.05
N PHE A 6 -7.01 53.75 6.96
CA PHE A 6 -7.20 52.61 7.86
C PHE A 6 -7.69 51.35 7.13
N ILE A 7 -8.57 51.49 6.10
CA ILE A 7 -9.06 50.39 5.30
C ILE A 7 -7.94 49.84 4.40
N LEU A 8 -7.10 50.70 3.82
CA LEU A 8 -5.95 50.26 3.03
C LEU A 8 -4.88 49.56 3.90
N LEU A 9 -4.65 50.00 5.12
CA LEU A 9 -3.73 49.35 6.06
C LEU A 9 -4.28 47.98 6.54
N ALA A 10 -5.58 47.89 6.82
CA ALA A 10 -6.23 46.61 7.21
C ALA A 10 -6.23 45.58 6.07
N ILE A 11 -6.45 46.03 4.84
CA ILE A 11 -6.37 45.15 3.66
C ILE A 11 -4.93 44.72 3.40
N SER A 12 -3.94 45.59 3.58
CA SER A 12 -2.52 45.24 3.44
C SER A 12 -2.03 44.31 4.54
N LEU A 13 -2.53 44.43 5.78
CA LEU A 13 -2.22 43.49 6.86
C LEU A 13 -2.89 42.12 6.63
N ALA A 14 -4.15 42.09 6.20
CA ALA A 14 -4.85 40.86 5.91
C ALA A 14 -4.21 40.09 4.72
N THR A 15 -3.81 40.81 3.67
CA THR A 15 -3.07 40.20 2.53
C THR A 15 -1.67 39.77 2.94
N SER A 16 -0.99 40.48 3.85
CA SER A 16 0.33 40.06 4.34
C SER A 16 0.27 38.83 5.23
N VAL A 17 -0.77 38.69 6.07
CA VAL A 17 -0.99 37.47 6.87
C VAL A 17 -1.38 36.28 5.97
N TYR A 18 -2.20 36.51 4.95
CA TYR A 18 -2.53 35.47 3.97
C TYR A 18 -1.32 35.01 3.14
N ILE A 19 -0.45 35.95 2.75
CA ILE A 19 0.81 35.67 2.04
C ILE A 19 1.81 34.93 2.96
N LEU A 20 1.82 35.19 4.26
CA LEU A 20 2.70 34.50 5.21
C LEU A 20 2.23 33.08 5.50
N ALA A 21 0.94 32.84 5.65
CA ALA A 21 0.39 31.49 5.84
C ALA A 21 0.52 30.62 4.57
N SER A 22 0.31 31.18 3.36
CA SER A 22 0.53 30.48 2.10
C SER A 22 2.01 30.20 1.84
N SER A 23 2.93 30.99 2.40
CA SER A 23 4.36 30.86 2.15
C SER A 23 4.99 29.60 2.76
N ASP A 24 4.47 29.10 3.88
CA ASP A 24 5.05 27.92 4.53
C ASP A 24 4.67 26.62 3.83
N THR A 25 3.41 26.43 3.49
CA THR A 25 2.94 25.25 2.74
C THR A 25 3.55 25.21 1.33
N ASP A 26 3.59 26.33 0.64
CA ASP A 26 4.25 26.45 -0.68
C ASP A 26 5.76 26.19 -0.56
N SER A 27 6.40 26.67 0.51
CA SER A 27 7.82 26.42 0.79
C SER A 27 8.08 24.92 1.02
N ILE A 28 7.24 24.23 1.80
CA ILE A 28 7.34 22.79 2.05
C ILE A 28 7.13 22.03 0.73
N TYR A 29 6.10 22.36 -0.05
CA TYR A 29 5.85 21.78 -1.35
C TYR A 29 7.07 21.88 -2.28
N HIS A 30 7.66 23.07 -2.42
CA HIS A 30 8.85 23.29 -3.25
C HIS A 30 10.08 22.54 -2.73
N LYS A 31 10.25 22.41 -1.41
CA LYS A 31 11.33 21.60 -0.81
C LYS A 31 11.14 20.12 -1.12
N VAL A 32 9.92 19.58 -0.94
CA VAL A 32 9.60 18.17 -1.24
C VAL A 32 9.73 17.89 -2.74
N GLN A 33 9.28 18.82 -3.59
CA GLN A 33 9.45 18.73 -5.04
C GLN A 33 10.93 18.75 -5.44
N GLY A 34 11.70 19.69 -4.88
CA GLY A 34 13.14 19.80 -5.10
C GLY A 34 13.88 18.56 -4.64
N PHE A 35 13.49 17.97 -3.51
CA PHE A 35 14.03 16.69 -3.04
C PHE A 35 13.70 15.55 -4.02
N GLY A 36 12.44 15.40 -4.44
CA GLY A 36 12.01 14.34 -5.35
C GLY A 36 12.67 14.42 -6.75
N ILE A 37 12.98 15.63 -7.22
CA ILE A 37 13.66 15.86 -8.51
C ILE A 37 15.19 15.77 -8.34
N GLY A 38 15.74 16.34 -7.28
CA GLY A 38 17.18 16.40 -7.03
C GLY A 38 17.78 15.09 -6.54
N LEU A 39 16.97 14.29 -5.80
CA LEU A 39 17.31 12.97 -5.28
C LEU A 39 16.29 11.92 -5.73
N PRO A 40 16.18 11.67 -7.03
CA PRO A 40 15.14 10.78 -7.56
C PRO A 40 15.34 9.35 -7.06
N GLN A 41 14.25 8.75 -6.59
CA GLN A 41 14.26 7.36 -6.16
C GLN A 41 14.28 6.42 -7.35
N GLU A 42 14.94 5.29 -7.19
CA GLU A 42 14.89 4.19 -8.14
C GLU A 42 13.92 3.11 -7.66
N LYS A 43 13.32 2.39 -8.61
CA LYS A 43 12.50 1.21 -8.36
C LYS A 43 12.95 0.08 -9.26
N VAL A 44 13.10 -1.10 -8.67
CA VAL A 44 13.42 -2.33 -9.41
C VAL A 44 12.14 -3.12 -9.66
N TYR A 45 12.09 -3.74 -10.83
CA TYR A 45 11.16 -4.80 -11.17
C TYR A 45 11.92 -5.96 -11.81
N LEU A 46 11.71 -7.19 -11.32
CA LEU A 46 12.22 -8.42 -11.95
C LEU A 46 11.10 -9.13 -12.68
N HIS A 47 11.32 -9.39 -13.96
CA HIS A 47 10.48 -10.29 -14.74
C HIS A 47 11.13 -11.67 -14.71
N LEU A 48 10.46 -12.63 -14.09
CA LEU A 48 10.89 -14.01 -14.01
C LEU A 48 10.19 -14.84 -15.09
N ASP A 49 10.85 -15.87 -15.56
CA ASP A 49 10.33 -16.81 -16.56
C ASP A 49 9.20 -17.69 -16.02
N ASN A 50 9.11 -17.88 -14.68
CA ASN A 50 8.04 -18.67 -14.07
C ASN A 50 7.59 -18.09 -12.73
N THR A 51 6.51 -18.66 -12.17
CA THR A 51 5.94 -18.28 -10.85
C THR A 51 6.28 -19.29 -9.76
N CYS A 52 6.75 -20.47 -10.12
CA CYS A 52 7.19 -21.54 -9.24
C CYS A 52 8.28 -22.35 -9.94
N TYR A 53 9.09 -23.06 -9.14
CA TYR A 53 10.24 -23.82 -9.63
C TYR A 53 10.37 -25.14 -8.89
N PHE A 54 11.21 -26.03 -9.44
CA PHE A 54 11.64 -27.25 -8.77
C PHE A 54 13.12 -27.17 -8.42
N VAL A 55 13.54 -27.89 -7.38
CA VAL A 55 14.97 -28.12 -7.14
C VAL A 55 15.61 -28.69 -8.40
N GLY A 56 16.70 -28.12 -8.85
CA GLY A 56 17.36 -28.42 -10.11
C GLY A 56 16.99 -27.53 -11.29
N ASP A 57 15.96 -26.69 -11.16
CA ASP A 57 15.60 -25.72 -12.19
C ASP A 57 16.55 -24.51 -12.20
N THR A 58 16.48 -23.73 -13.24
CA THR A 58 17.14 -22.44 -13.36
C THR A 58 16.10 -21.34 -13.41
N ILE A 59 16.19 -20.36 -12.50
CA ILE A 59 15.40 -19.14 -12.50
C ILE A 59 16.03 -18.16 -13.48
N TRP A 60 15.38 -17.90 -14.60
CA TRP A 60 15.81 -16.85 -15.52
C TRP A 60 15.06 -15.57 -15.21
N TYR A 61 15.78 -14.45 -15.19
CA TYR A 61 15.13 -13.16 -14.94
C TYR A 61 15.73 -12.03 -15.74
N LYS A 62 14.90 -11.00 -15.96
CA LYS A 62 15.31 -9.70 -16.48
C LYS A 62 14.90 -8.63 -15.48
N GLY A 63 15.90 -7.82 -15.09
CA GLY A 63 15.71 -6.68 -14.20
C GLY A 63 15.51 -5.39 -15.00
N TYR A 64 14.60 -4.56 -14.50
CA TYR A 64 14.34 -3.21 -14.97
C TYR A 64 14.41 -2.27 -13.78
N VAL A 65 15.18 -1.20 -13.93
CA VAL A 65 15.28 -0.17 -12.89
C VAL A 65 14.82 1.15 -13.47
N THR A 66 13.87 1.79 -12.82
CA THR A 66 13.27 3.05 -13.27
C THR A 66 13.54 4.17 -12.27
N ARG A 67 13.59 5.40 -12.78
CA ARG A 67 13.66 6.63 -11.97
C ARG A 67 12.27 7.18 -11.72
N SER A 68 12.01 7.60 -10.48
CA SER A 68 10.72 8.16 -10.08
C SER A 68 10.44 9.52 -10.70
N ASP A 69 11.45 10.37 -10.85
CA ASP A 69 11.32 11.74 -11.37
C ASP A 69 10.94 11.79 -12.86
N LYS A 70 11.44 10.83 -13.65
CA LYS A 70 11.22 10.78 -15.11
C LYS A 70 10.25 9.68 -15.53
N GLY A 71 10.06 8.65 -14.72
CA GLY A 71 9.28 7.46 -15.09
C GLY A 71 9.94 6.62 -16.20
N THR A 72 11.25 6.82 -16.43
CA THR A 72 12.03 6.12 -17.45
C THR A 72 13.03 5.16 -16.82
N LEU A 73 13.68 4.32 -17.62
CA LEU A 73 14.80 3.51 -17.16
C LEU A 73 15.89 4.40 -16.58
N THR A 74 16.54 3.90 -15.52
CA THR A 74 17.55 4.68 -14.78
C THR A 74 18.84 4.87 -15.58
N ASP A 75 19.44 6.03 -15.38
CA ASP A 75 20.79 6.38 -15.79
C ASP A 75 21.73 6.63 -14.57
N LEU A 76 21.16 6.56 -13.34
CA LEU A 76 21.89 6.85 -12.10
C LEU A 76 22.74 5.66 -11.67
N SER A 77 22.13 4.53 -11.39
CA SER A 77 22.84 3.31 -10.99
C SER A 77 23.29 2.50 -12.19
N LYS A 78 24.47 1.89 -12.06
CA LYS A 78 25.08 1.06 -13.11
C LYS A 78 25.13 -0.41 -12.74
N ILE A 79 24.84 -0.74 -11.49
CA ILE A 79 24.88 -2.11 -10.94
C ILE A 79 23.55 -2.43 -10.29
N LEU A 80 22.95 -3.55 -10.70
CA LEU A 80 21.83 -4.19 -10.05
C LEU A 80 22.34 -5.33 -9.18
N TYR A 81 21.96 -5.31 -7.91
CA TYR A 81 22.17 -6.40 -6.96
C TYR A 81 20.92 -7.26 -6.94
N VAL A 82 21.10 -8.57 -7.12
CA VAL A 82 20.01 -9.54 -7.01
C VAL A 82 20.44 -10.66 -6.08
N GLU A 83 19.64 -10.96 -5.08
CA GLU A 83 19.90 -11.94 -4.04
C GLU A 83 18.85 -13.02 -4.07
N LEU A 84 19.27 -14.27 -4.01
CA LEU A 84 18.41 -15.42 -3.75
C LEU A 84 18.57 -15.83 -2.28
N LEU A 85 17.46 -15.86 -1.54
CA LEU A 85 17.44 -16.24 -0.13
C LEU A 85 16.61 -17.50 0.06
N THR A 86 17.06 -18.33 1.00
CA THR A 86 16.32 -19.53 1.44
C THR A 86 15.07 -19.14 2.25
N PRO A 87 14.13 -20.07 2.49
CA PRO A 87 12.95 -19.82 3.33
C PRO A 87 13.26 -19.34 4.76
N ASP A 88 14.43 -19.68 5.28
CA ASP A 88 14.93 -19.28 6.60
C ASP A 88 15.82 -18.02 6.54
N GLY A 89 15.84 -17.33 5.40
CA GLY A 89 16.49 -16.01 5.26
C GLY A 89 17.99 -16.05 4.99
N PHE A 90 18.59 -17.24 4.77
CA PHE A 90 20.01 -17.32 4.43
C PHE A 90 20.25 -16.98 2.96
N LEU A 91 21.29 -16.21 2.71
CA LEU A 91 21.73 -15.87 1.37
C LEU A 91 22.31 -17.11 0.66
N VAL A 92 21.64 -17.54 -0.41
CA VAL A 92 22.14 -18.60 -1.30
C VAL A 92 23.21 -18.04 -2.23
N GLU A 93 22.86 -16.97 -2.93
CA GLU A 93 23.75 -16.34 -3.92
C GLU A 93 23.39 -14.86 -4.07
N ARG A 94 24.40 -14.03 -4.30
CA ARG A 94 24.26 -12.62 -4.69
C ARG A 94 24.92 -12.39 -6.03
N GLN A 95 24.18 -11.85 -6.97
CA GLN A 95 24.68 -11.42 -8.26
C GLN A 95 24.80 -9.89 -8.32
N GLN A 96 25.87 -9.42 -8.98
CA GLN A 96 26.12 -8.00 -9.28
C GLN A 96 26.14 -7.89 -10.79
N LEU A 97 25.11 -7.27 -11.35
CA LEU A 97 24.90 -7.24 -12.79
C LEU A 97 25.11 -5.83 -13.32
N GLU A 98 25.88 -5.70 -14.37
CA GLU A 98 25.98 -4.44 -15.11
C GLU A 98 24.63 -4.09 -15.74
N MET A 99 24.31 -2.80 -15.68
CA MET A 99 23.02 -2.25 -16.08
C MET A 99 23.21 -1.00 -16.96
N PRO A 100 23.69 -1.17 -18.19
CA PRO A 100 24.09 -0.03 -19.04
C PRO A 100 22.94 0.91 -19.37
N ASN A 101 21.73 0.39 -19.51
CA ASN A 101 20.53 1.16 -19.89
C ASN A 101 19.37 0.91 -18.91
N GLY A 102 19.65 0.79 -17.61
CA GLY A 102 18.62 0.51 -16.62
C GLY A 102 18.04 -0.90 -16.69
N THR A 103 18.65 -1.83 -17.42
CA THR A 103 18.24 -3.23 -17.53
C THR A 103 19.40 -4.18 -17.34
N ALA A 104 19.13 -5.33 -16.72
CA ALA A 104 20.11 -6.41 -16.57
C ALA A 104 19.44 -7.77 -16.75
N ASN A 105 20.20 -8.80 -17.08
CA ASN A 105 19.73 -10.18 -17.15
C ASN A 105 20.56 -11.05 -16.22
N GLY A 106 19.94 -12.05 -15.61
CA GLY A 106 20.60 -13.01 -14.75
C GLY A 106 19.88 -14.33 -14.67
N ALA A 107 20.51 -15.28 -13.99
CA ALA A 107 19.93 -16.57 -13.73
C ALA A 107 20.47 -17.17 -12.42
N PHE A 108 19.61 -17.82 -11.63
CA PHE A 108 20.01 -18.62 -10.47
C PHE A 108 19.76 -20.09 -10.73
N VAL A 109 20.74 -20.92 -10.47
CA VAL A 109 20.58 -22.37 -10.54
C VAL A 109 20.18 -22.90 -9.17
N LEU A 110 19.01 -23.51 -9.09
CA LEU A 110 18.51 -24.17 -7.88
C LEU A 110 19.17 -25.57 -7.77
N THR A 111 20.33 -25.61 -7.14
CA THR A 111 21.10 -26.84 -7.02
C THR A 111 20.36 -27.92 -6.21
N ASP A 112 20.69 -29.20 -6.43
CA ASP A 112 20.09 -30.34 -5.71
C ASP A 112 20.39 -30.32 -4.18
N SER A 113 21.27 -29.45 -3.71
CA SER A 113 21.54 -29.24 -2.27
C SER A 113 20.51 -28.35 -1.59
N LEU A 114 19.68 -27.63 -2.37
CA LEU A 114 18.62 -26.82 -1.85
C LEU A 114 17.40 -27.69 -1.48
N TYR A 115 16.56 -27.18 -0.63
CA TYR A 115 15.35 -27.86 -0.15
C TYR A 115 14.09 -27.13 -0.60
N ALA A 116 12.98 -27.85 -0.63
CA ALA A 116 11.68 -27.30 -0.97
C ALA A 116 11.23 -26.27 0.09
N GLY A 117 10.68 -25.15 -0.35
CA GLY A 117 10.19 -24.08 0.52
C GLY A 117 9.86 -22.82 -0.26
N TYR A 118 9.54 -21.76 0.46
CA TYR A 118 9.33 -20.43 -0.12
C TYR A 118 10.64 -19.66 -0.11
N TYR A 119 11.18 -19.44 -1.30
CA TYR A 119 12.40 -18.65 -1.52
C TYR A 119 12.05 -17.20 -1.84
N GLU A 120 12.96 -16.29 -1.56
CA GLU A 120 12.84 -14.89 -1.91
C GLU A 120 13.89 -14.49 -2.94
N LEU A 121 13.47 -13.72 -3.97
CA LEU A 121 14.37 -12.90 -4.77
C LEU A 121 14.23 -11.46 -4.33
N ARG A 122 15.34 -10.90 -3.86
CA ARG A 122 15.47 -9.48 -3.49
C ARG A 122 16.34 -8.78 -4.53
N ALA A 123 15.94 -7.57 -4.93
CA ALA A 123 16.72 -6.82 -5.90
C ALA A 123 16.75 -5.32 -5.56
N TYR A 124 17.92 -4.72 -5.72
CA TYR A 124 18.12 -3.31 -5.37
C TYR A 124 19.35 -2.72 -6.07
N THR A 125 19.43 -1.41 -6.07
CA THR A 125 20.65 -0.66 -6.35
C THR A 125 21.19 -0.06 -5.04
N ARG A 126 22.46 0.26 -4.98
CA ARG A 126 23.01 0.93 -3.79
C ARG A 126 22.39 2.30 -3.54
N TRP A 127 21.94 2.97 -4.61
CA TRP A 127 21.24 4.24 -4.50
C TRP A 127 19.94 4.11 -3.71
N MET A 128 19.18 3.03 -3.93
CA MET A 128 17.92 2.76 -3.22
C MET A 128 18.11 2.65 -1.69
N LEU A 129 19.28 2.18 -1.25
CA LEU A 129 19.59 2.03 0.18
C LEU A 129 19.68 3.38 0.94
N ASN A 130 19.70 4.52 0.25
CA ASN A 130 19.67 5.84 0.89
C ASN A 130 18.25 6.30 1.27
N PHE A 131 17.21 5.60 0.84
CA PHE A 131 15.81 6.03 0.94
C PHE A 131 14.96 5.02 1.74
N GLY A 132 15.33 4.65 2.92
CA GLY A 132 14.57 3.73 3.73
C GLY A 132 14.89 3.87 5.20
N GLN A 133 13.90 3.68 6.04
CA GLN A 133 14.16 3.30 7.41
C GLN A 133 14.38 1.79 7.39
N TYR A 134 15.58 1.37 7.71
CA TYR A 134 15.92 -0.03 7.91
C TYR A 134 15.69 -0.36 9.38
N GLU A 135 14.45 -0.26 9.82
CA GLU A 135 14.08 -0.88 11.06
C GLU A 135 14.13 -2.39 10.81
N HIS A 136 14.99 -3.07 11.54
CA HIS A 136 15.03 -4.53 11.50
C HIS A 136 13.63 -5.02 11.87
N PRO A 137 12.98 -5.82 11.06
CA PRO A 137 11.72 -6.38 11.45
C PRO A 137 11.96 -7.19 12.72
N HIS A 138 11.09 -6.99 13.64
CA HIS A 138 11.04 -7.79 14.84
C HIS A 138 10.38 -9.15 14.59
N ALA A 139 10.19 -9.55 13.35
CA ALA A 139 9.72 -10.87 12.99
C ALA A 139 10.78 -11.88 13.44
N GLN A 140 10.54 -12.52 14.55
CA GLN A 140 11.34 -13.65 14.98
C GLN A 140 11.14 -14.78 13.96
N TRP A 141 12.25 -15.38 13.54
CA TRP A 141 12.20 -16.59 12.75
C TRP A 141 11.31 -17.62 13.45
N SER A 142 10.34 -18.15 12.72
CA SER A 142 9.50 -19.24 13.18
C SER A 142 9.47 -20.36 12.14
N GLU A 143 9.28 -21.59 12.58
CA GLU A 143 9.09 -22.70 11.64
C GLU A 143 7.89 -22.48 10.71
N ASP A 144 6.90 -21.69 11.14
CA ASP A 144 5.71 -21.34 10.37
C ASP A 144 6.05 -20.47 9.16
N ALA A 145 7.03 -19.57 9.25
CA ALA A 145 7.50 -18.74 8.12
C ALA A 145 8.04 -19.61 6.97
N PHE A 146 8.51 -20.81 7.26
CA PHE A 146 8.98 -21.78 6.28
C PHE A 146 7.88 -22.28 5.35
N TYR A 147 6.64 -22.29 5.82
CA TYR A 147 5.54 -23.03 5.21
C TYR A 147 4.38 -22.15 4.77
N ASN A 148 4.37 -20.93 5.20
CA ASN A 148 3.34 -19.96 4.90
C ASN A 148 3.91 -18.81 4.08
N LYS A 149 3.38 -18.60 2.87
CA LYS A 149 3.85 -17.57 1.95
C LYS A 149 3.77 -16.15 2.53
N GLU A 150 2.71 -15.85 3.28
CA GLU A 150 2.54 -14.51 3.87
C GLU A 150 3.46 -14.33 5.08
N MET A 151 3.62 -15.36 5.91
CA MET A 151 4.59 -15.33 7.01
C MET A 151 6.03 -15.27 6.49
N ALA A 152 6.34 -15.97 5.39
CA ALA A 152 7.63 -15.84 4.71
C ALA A 152 7.86 -14.40 4.22
N LYS A 153 6.86 -13.76 3.64
CA LYS A 153 6.94 -12.34 3.26
C LYS A 153 7.15 -11.44 4.47
N ASP A 154 6.47 -11.70 5.58
CA ASP A 154 6.63 -10.92 6.80
C ASP A 154 8.02 -11.09 7.41
N PHE A 155 8.57 -12.30 7.37
CA PHE A 155 9.95 -12.56 7.79
C PHE A 155 10.98 -11.78 6.96
N PHE A 156 10.73 -11.60 5.67
CA PHE A 156 11.62 -10.89 4.75
C PHE A 156 11.32 -9.39 4.61
N ARG A 157 10.47 -8.82 5.43
CA ARG A 157 10.08 -7.39 5.40
C ARG A 157 11.17 -6.38 5.73
N ASP A 158 12.39 -6.81 6.03
CA ASP A 158 13.53 -5.93 6.34
C ASP A 158 13.74 -4.81 5.33
N TYR A 159 13.13 -4.92 4.15
CA TYR A 159 13.37 -4.02 3.05
C TYR A 159 12.08 -3.69 2.29
N GLU A 160 11.06 -3.17 2.99
CA GLU A 160 9.76 -2.85 2.40
C GLU A 160 9.81 -2.01 1.10
N LYS A 161 10.88 -1.24 0.93
CA LYS A 161 11.09 -0.38 -0.25
C LYS A 161 11.91 -1.03 -1.35
N LEU A 162 12.51 -2.18 -1.09
CA LEU A 162 13.24 -2.93 -2.10
C LEU A 162 12.29 -3.89 -2.82
N TYR A 163 12.68 -4.28 -4.02
CA TYR A 163 11.96 -5.33 -4.71
C TYR A 163 12.14 -6.65 -3.96
N SER A 164 11.04 -7.27 -3.58
CA SER A 164 10.98 -8.60 -3.00
C SER A 164 9.90 -9.42 -3.69
N ARG A 165 10.24 -10.64 -4.06
CA ARG A 165 9.28 -11.61 -4.57
C ARG A 165 9.52 -12.97 -3.95
N VAL A 166 8.53 -13.43 -3.19
CA VAL A 166 8.50 -14.77 -2.61
C VAL A 166 7.79 -15.73 -3.57
N PHE A 167 8.38 -16.90 -3.79
CA PHE A 167 7.86 -17.93 -4.69
C PHE A 167 8.20 -19.32 -4.16
N PRO A 168 7.37 -20.35 -4.48
CA PRO A 168 7.61 -21.71 -4.06
C PRO A 168 8.68 -22.39 -4.93
N VAL A 169 9.56 -23.12 -4.28
CA VAL A 169 10.44 -24.13 -4.87
C VAL A 169 10.03 -25.51 -4.36
N TYR A 170 9.70 -26.40 -5.24
CA TYR A 170 9.22 -27.74 -4.94
C TYR A 170 10.34 -28.78 -5.05
N ASP A 171 10.21 -29.89 -4.31
CA ASP A 171 11.06 -31.04 -4.57
C ASP A 171 10.87 -31.57 -5.99
N LYS A 172 11.96 -32.06 -6.57
CA LYS A 172 11.91 -32.70 -7.88
C LYS A 172 10.97 -33.91 -7.84
N PRO A 173 10.01 -34.00 -8.78
CA PRO A 173 9.09 -35.12 -8.83
C PRO A 173 9.87 -36.41 -9.08
N LYS A 174 9.52 -37.48 -8.37
CA LYS A 174 10.18 -38.79 -8.52
C LYS A 174 9.96 -39.43 -9.92
N GLU A 175 8.84 -39.11 -10.54
CA GLU A 175 8.47 -39.61 -11.86
C GLU A 175 8.06 -38.45 -12.76
N THR A 176 8.65 -38.36 -13.95
CA THR A 176 8.36 -37.33 -14.95
C THR A 176 6.91 -37.44 -15.42
N GLY A 177 6.12 -36.40 -15.32
CA GLY A 177 4.73 -36.34 -15.80
C GLY A 177 3.66 -36.56 -14.71
N HIS A 178 4.01 -36.90 -13.48
CA HIS A 178 3.08 -37.07 -12.36
C HIS A 178 3.08 -35.83 -11.40
N TYR A 179 2.67 -34.70 -11.94
CA TYR A 179 2.79 -33.40 -11.23
C TYR A 179 1.65 -33.07 -10.26
N THR A 180 0.58 -33.82 -10.19
CA THR A 180 -0.67 -33.35 -9.57
C THR A 180 -0.80 -33.61 -8.09
N LYS A 181 -0.09 -34.57 -7.50
CA LYS A 181 -0.19 -34.89 -6.06
C LYS A 181 1.06 -34.64 -5.25
N ASP A 182 2.21 -34.58 -5.89
CA ASP A 182 3.52 -34.45 -5.23
C ASP A 182 4.09 -33.03 -5.31
N MET A 183 3.36 -32.10 -5.94
CA MET A 183 3.73 -30.69 -6.01
C MET A 183 3.47 -29.92 -4.71
N THR A 184 3.07 -30.56 -3.65
CA THR A 184 2.98 -29.94 -2.35
C THR A 184 4.37 -29.81 -1.75
N LEU A 185 4.68 -28.62 -1.21
CA LEU A 185 5.86 -28.43 -0.38
C LEU A 185 5.84 -29.51 0.70
N ARG A 186 6.77 -30.47 0.66
CA ARG A 186 6.78 -31.61 1.60
C ARG A 186 6.80 -31.20 3.07
N PRO A 187 7.49 -30.15 3.47
CA PRO A 187 7.40 -29.62 4.81
C PRO A 187 5.98 -29.25 5.23
N LEU A 188 5.15 -28.67 4.32
CA LEU A 188 3.76 -28.35 4.59
C LEU A 188 2.95 -29.54 5.14
N ARG A 189 3.15 -30.74 4.60
CA ARG A 189 2.44 -31.94 5.07
C ARG A 189 2.84 -32.39 6.48
N ARG A 190 4.03 -32.05 6.96
CA ARG A 190 4.52 -32.44 8.28
C ARG A 190 3.97 -31.54 9.39
N TYR A 191 3.69 -30.29 9.09
CA TYR A 191 3.32 -29.26 10.06
C TYR A 191 1.87 -28.78 9.92
N PHE A 192 1.31 -28.81 8.73
CA PHE A 192 -0.13 -28.60 8.55
C PHE A 192 -0.90 -29.90 8.77
N LYS A 193 -1.06 -30.28 10.01
CA LYS A 193 -2.31 -30.95 10.36
C LYS A 193 -3.39 -29.96 9.98
N ALA A 194 -4.27 -30.36 9.01
CA ALA A 194 -5.45 -29.60 8.75
C ALA A 194 -6.07 -29.18 10.09
N ARG A 195 -5.99 -27.89 10.43
CA ARG A 195 -6.56 -27.37 11.67
C ARG A 195 -8.03 -27.76 11.63
N LYS A 196 -8.41 -28.77 12.43
CA LYS A 196 -9.82 -29.13 12.59
C LYS A 196 -10.41 -28.03 13.45
N GLY A 197 -11.30 -27.22 12.87
CA GLY A 197 -11.95 -26.16 13.60
C GLY A 197 -12.32 -24.99 12.71
N LYS A 198 -12.66 -23.89 13.36
CA LYS A 198 -12.99 -22.62 12.72
C LYS A 198 -11.71 -22.10 12.02
N PRO A 199 -11.73 -21.88 10.69
CA PRO A 199 -10.60 -21.26 9.98
C PRO A 199 -10.27 -19.89 10.56
N GLU A 200 -9.01 -19.56 10.69
CA GLU A 200 -8.58 -18.19 11.00
C GLU A 200 -8.63 -17.36 9.71
N LEU A 201 -9.32 -16.23 9.80
CA LEU A 201 -9.52 -15.32 8.67
C LEU A 201 -9.07 -13.92 9.07
N GLU A 202 -8.46 -13.23 8.13
CA GLU A 202 -8.06 -11.84 8.26
C GLU A 202 -9.00 -10.95 7.45
N LEU A 203 -9.75 -10.07 8.11
CA LEU A 203 -10.56 -9.03 7.49
C LEU A 203 -9.96 -7.67 7.82
N LYS A 204 -9.47 -6.98 6.80
CA LYS A 204 -8.89 -5.64 6.91
C LYS A 204 -9.83 -4.60 6.33
N PHE A 205 -9.86 -3.41 6.95
CA PHE A 205 -10.66 -2.28 6.50
C PHE A 205 -9.76 -1.11 6.15
N TYR A 206 -10.13 -0.40 5.11
CA TYR A 206 -9.42 0.76 4.58
C TYR A 206 -10.42 1.89 4.34
N PRO A 207 -10.71 2.73 5.35
CA PRO A 207 -11.52 3.92 5.16
C PRO A 207 -10.86 4.85 4.14
N GLU A 208 -11.63 5.39 3.22
CA GLU A 208 -11.14 6.37 2.25
C GLU A 208 -10.81 7.68 2.98
N GLY A 209 -9.53 8.10 2.90
CA GLY A 209 -8.98 9.19 3.72
C GLY A 209 -8.25 8.72 4.98
N GLY A 210 -8.22 7.40 5.26
CA GLY A 210 -7.46 6.79 6.36
C GLY A 210 -8.29 6.43 7.59
N ASN A 211 -9.20 7.29 8.04
CA ASN A 211 -9.99 7.11 9.25
C ASN A 211 -11.49 7.20 9.00
N LEU A 212 -12.29 6.58 9.88
CA LEU A 212 -13.71 6.86 9.99
C LEU A 212 -13.87 8.16 10.79
N VAL A 213 -14.55 9.16 10.24
CA VAL A 213 -14.70 10.47 10.87
C VAL A 213 -16.16 10.73 11.20
N SER A 214 -16.42 11.13 12.43
CA SER A 214 -17.76 11.41 12.96
C SER A 214 -18.50 12.45 12.14
N GLY A 215 -19.79 12.20 11.90
CA GLY A 215 -20.68 13.10 11.16
C GLY A 215 -20.37 13.25 9.68
N THR A 216 -19.53 12.36 9.12
CA THR A 216 -19.18 12.35 7.70
C THR A 216 -19.68 11.09 7.00
N ASP A 217 -19.70 11.14 5.66
CA ASP A 217 -19.94 9.96 4.86
C ASP A 217 -18.59 9.34 4.48
N CYS A 218 -18.35 8.09 4.81
CA CYS A 218 -17.10 7.41 4.54
C CYS A 218 -17.29 6.19 3.62
N ASN A 219 -16.54 6.14 2.53
CA ASN A 219 -16.43 4.93 1.72
C ASN A 219 -15.33 4.05 2.30
N VAL A 220 -15.63 2.78 2.57
CA VAL A 220 -14.69 1.85 3.20
C VAL A 220 -14.41 0.70 2.24
N ALA A 221 -13.16 0.50 1.89
CA ALA A 221 -12.72 -0.71 1.23
C ALA A 221 -12.42 -1.78 2.28
N LEU A 222 -12.61 -3.05 1.93
CA LEU A 222 -12.20 -4.18 2.76
C LEU A 222 -11.52 -5.25 1.92
N GLU A 223 -10.71 -6.06 2.60
CA GLU A 223 -10.03 -7.22 2.03
C GLU A 223 -10.15 -8.39 3.00
N LEU A 224 -10.64 -9.53 2.50
CA LEU A 224 -10.83 -10.74 3.27
C LEU A 224 -9.92 -11.86 2.75
N ASN A 225 -9.06 -12.35 3.63
CA ASN A 225 -8.09 -13.41 3.33
C ASN A 225 -8.16 -14.54 4.36
N THR A 226 -7.65 -15.70 4.00
CA THR A 226 -7.27 -16.71 5.00
C THR A 226 -5.95 -16.30 5.67
N GLU A 227 -5.61 -16.94 6.79
CA GLU A 227 -4.30 -16.76 7.45
C GLU A 227 -3.12 -17.07 6.48
N GLU A 228 -3.32 -17.99 5.55
CA GLU A 228 -2.33 -18.34 4.53
C GLU A 228 -2.26 -17.34 3.37
N GLY A 229 -3.06 -16.26 3.41
CA GLY A 229 -3.08 -15.20 2.39
C GLY A 229 -3.88 -15.56 1.14
N GLU A 230 -4.72 -16.60 1.17
CA GLU A 230 -5.65 -16.87 0.09
C GLU A 230 -6.80 -15.86 0.12
N HIS A 231 -7.05 -15.21 -1.00
CA HIS A 231 -8.15 -14.26 -1.14
C HIS A 231 -9.50 -14.97 -1.18
N LEU A 232 -10.43 -14.54 -0.34
CA LEU A 232 -11.77 -15.12 -0.27
C LEU A 232 -12.77 -14.31 -1.09
N GLU A 233 -13.19 -14.86 -2.22
CA GLU A 233 -14.15 -14.24 -3.13
C GLU A 233 -15.58 -14.76 -2.88
N ASN A 234 -16.57 -13.94 -3.26
CA ASN A 234 -17.99 -14.24 -3.16
C ASN A 234 -18.52 -14.46 -1.73
N VAL A 235 -17.83 -13.95 -0.71
CA VAL A 235 -18.31 -13.95 0.67
C VAL A 235 -19.23 -12.75 0.90
N GLU A 236 -20.44 -12.99 1.38
CA GLU A 236 -21.37 -11.93 1.76
C GLU A 236 -21.04 -11.45 3.17
N ILE A 237 -20.94 -10.12 3.33
CA ILE A 237 -20.60 -9.47 4.59
C ILE A 237 -21.67 -8.44 4.91
N ASP A 238 -22.29 -8.56 6.07
CA ASP A 238 -23.24 -7.61 6.60
C ASP A 238 -22.50 -6.63 7.53
N ILE A 239 -22.74 -5.35 7.36
CA ILE A 239 -22.21 -4.30 8.22
C ILE A 239 -23.30 -3.88 9.19
N LEU A 240 -23.01 -3.94 10.47
CA LEU A 240 -23.93 -3.65 11.56
C LEU A 240 -23.56 -2.36 12.27
N ASP A 241 -24.58 -1.65 12.74
CA ASP A 241 -24.42 -0.53 13.66
C ASP A 241 -24.17 -1.03 15.11
N PRO A 242 -23.86 -0.15 16.06
CA PRO A 242 -23.64 -0.52 17.46
C PRO A 242 -24.81 -1.20 18.14
N GLN A 243 -26.02 -0.99 17.63
CA GLN A 243 -27.25 -1.62 18.12
C GLN A 243 -27.50 -2.99 17.47
N GLY A 244 -26.59 -3.46 16.60
CA GLY A 244 -26.68 -4.73 15.89
C GLY A 244 -27.66 -4.70 14.70
N ARG A 245 -28.11 -3.52 14.28
CA ARG A 245 -28.97 -3.38 13.09
C ARG A 245 -28.10 -3.33 11.84
N LYS A 246 -28.55 -4.03 10.81
CA LYS A 246 -27.86 -4.04 9.53
C LYS A 246 -27.97 -2.70 8.82
N ILE A 247 -26.82 -2.09 8.54
CA ILE A 247 -26.71 -0.84 7.79
C ILE A 247 -26.65 -1.13 6.29
N THR A 248 -25.74 -2.04 5.90
CA THR A 248 -25.51 -2.37 4.51
C THR A 248 -24.99 -3.80 4.37
N LYS A 249 -24.98 -4.29 3.14
CA LYS A 249 -24.46 -5.59 2.77
C LYS A 249 -23.49 -5.41 1.58
N THR A 250 -22.37 -6.10 1.63
CA THR A 250 -21.42 -6.14 0.53
C THR A 250 -20.99 -7.57 0.25
N ARG A 251 -20.31 -7.81 -0.87
CA ARG A 251 -19.80 -9.12 -1.25
C ARG A 251 -18.38 -8.98 -1.79
N THR A 252 -17.48 -9.83 -1.30
CA THR A 252 -16.10 -9.85 -1.79
C THR A 252 -16.04 -10.28 -3.25
N GLY A 253 -15.29 -9.52 -4.03
CA GLY A 253 -15.01 -9.77 -5.45
C GLY A 253 -13.57 -10.21 -5.66
N ASN A 254 -12.98 -9.77 -6.76
CA ASN A 254 -11.62 -10.11 -7.15
C ASN A 254 -10.62 -9.80 -6.02
N ARG A 255 -9.78 -10.76 -5.70
CA ARG A 255 -8.79 -10.72 -4.62
C ARG A 255 -9.38 -10.48 -3.22
N GLY A 256 -10.58 -10.99 -2.98
CA GLY A 256 -11.23 -10.85 -1.67
C GLY A 256 -11.64 -9.43 -1.31
N ARG A 257 -11.73 -8.50 -2.28
CA ARG A 257 -11.93 -7.06 -2.04
C ARG A 257 -13.33 -6.62 -2.41
N CYS A 258 -13.85 -5.68 -1.66
CA CYS A 258 -15.06 -4.92 -1.99
C CYS A 258 -15.09 -3.59 -1.25
N THR A 259 -16.12 -2.80 -1.52
CA THR A 259 -16.35 -1.50 -0.87
C THR A 259 -17.78 -1.40 -0.37
N PHE A 260 -17.98 -0.56 0.64
CA PHE A 260 -19.30 -0.17 1.12
C PHE A 260 -19.26 1.28 1.62
N LEU A 261 -20.44 1.90 1.70
CA LEU A 261 -20.59 3.27 2.14
C LEU A 261 -21.23 3.29 3.54
N LEU A 262 -20.61 4.01 4.46
CA LEU A 262 -21.19 4.44 5.72
C LEU A 262 -21.63 5.89 5.56
N ASN A 263 -22.92 6.14 5.74
CA ASN A 263 -23.48 7.50 5.71
C ASN A 263 -23.58 8.04 7.13
N ASN A 264 -23.14 9.28 7.32
CA ASN A 264 -23.21 9.98 8.59
C ASN A 264 -22.71 9.13 9.76
N VAL A 265 -21.43 8.79 9.73
CA VAL A 265 -20.77 7.97 10.75
C VAL A 265 -21.05 8.54 12.15
N GLY A 266 -21.57 7.73 13.05
CA GLY A 266 -21.92 8.16 14.42
C GLY A 266 -20.67 8.39 15.27
N THR A 267 -20.81 9.28 16.26
CA THR A 267 -19.74 9.56 17.22
C THR A 267 -19.64 8.41 18.22
N GLN A 268 -18.40 7.96 18.52
CA GLN A 268 -18.10 6.91 19.51
C GLN A 268 -18.87 5.60 19.27
N GLU A 269 -19.20 5.30 18.03
CA GLU A 269 -19.93 4.10 17.66
C GLU A 269 -18.97 2.97 17.24
N GLU A 270 -19.27 1.75 17.68
CA GLU A 270 -18.53 0.54 17.30
C GLU A 270 -19.30 -0.21 16.22
N TYR A 271 -18.89 -0.06 14.98
CA TYR A 271 -19.42 -0.79 13.84
C TYR A 271 -18.80 -2.18 13.74
N LYS A 272 -19.55 -3.15 13.21
CA LYS A 272 -19.11 -4.53 13.06
C LYS A 272 -19.42 -5.07 11.67
N ALA A 273 -18.53 -5.91 11.17
CA ALA A 273 -18.78 -6.75 10.01
C ALA A 273 -19.07 -8.18 10.48
N VAL A 274 -20.13 -8.78 9.98
CA VAL A 274 -20.51 -10.15 10.28
C VAL A 274 -20.68 -10.95 8.99
N PHE A 275 -20.19 -12.17 8.96
CA PHE A 275 -20.29 -13.04 7.79
C PHE A 275 -20.13 -14.51 8.17
N GLN A 276 -20.46 -15.38 7.23
CA GLN A 276 -20.28 -16.83 7.38
C GLN A 276 -19.25 -17.35 6.36
N TYR A 277 -18.40 -18.25 6.83
CA TYR A 277 -17.47 -18.98 5.96
C TYR A 277 -17.31 -20.42 6.43
N LYS A 278 -17.47 -21.38 5.52
CA LYS A 278 -17.39 -22.82 5.80
C LYS A 278 -18.24 -23.29 7.01
N GLY A 279 -19.41 -22.67 7.19
CA GLY A 279 -20.35 -23.00 8.27
C GLY A 279 -20.01 -22.37 9.63
N TYR A 280 -19.05 -21.48 9.72
CA TYR A 280 -18.70 -20.71 10.92
C TYR A 280 -19.08 -19.26 10.79
N ASP A 281 -19.52 -18.67 11.89
CA ASP A 281 -19.84 -17.25 12.00
C ASP A 281 -18.59 -16.46 12.40
N TYR A 282 -18.40 -15.30 11.77
CA TYR A 282 -17.32 -14.36 12.05
C TYR A 282 -17.90 -12.99 12.36
N GLU A 283 -17.29 -12.33 13.33
CA GLU A 283 -17.56 -10.95 13.69
C GLU A 283 -16.23 -10.22 13.84
N VAL A 284 -16.07 -9.10 13.12
CA VAL A 284 -14.86 -8.27 13.14
C VAL A 284 -15.28 -6.81 13.33
N LYS A 285 -14.63 -6.12 14.26
CA LYS A 285 -14.86 -4.69 14.49
C LYS A 285 -14.26 -3.88 13.35
N LEU A 286 -14.97 -2.82 12.95
CA LEU A 286 -14.42 -1.81 12.07
C LEU A 286 -13.42 -0.93 12.85
N PRO A 287 -12.57 -0.14 12.14
CA PRO A 287 -11.73 0.87 12.79
C PRO A 287 -12.52 1.82 13.68
N GLU A 288 -11.88 2.33 14.71
CA GLU A 288 -12.47 3.32 15.60
C GLU A 288 -12.84 4.60 14.84
N VAL A 289 -13.86 5.28 15.35
CA VAL A 289 -14.36 6.54 14.77
C VAL A 289 -13.65 7.71 15.44
N GLU A 290 -12.96 8.52 14.64
CA GLU A 290 -12.37 9.78 15.09
C GLU A 290 -13.46 10.85 15.27
N GLU A 291 -13.44 11.55 16.40
CA GLU A 291 -14.42 12.60 16.70
C GLU A 291 -14.25 13.81 15.78
N GLU A 292 -12.98 14.20 15.52
CA GLU A 292 -12.63 15.32 14.68
C GLU A 292 -11.70 14.88 13.54
N GLY A 293 -11.95 15.39 12.34
CA GLY A 293 -11.16 15.06 11.18
C GLY A 293 -11.83 15.45 9.87
N ILE A 294 -11.15 15.07 8.78
CA ILE A 294 -11.61 15.28 7.41
C ILE A 294 -11.73 13.94 6.70
N ALA A 295 -12.93 13.59 6.28
CA ALA A 295 -13.16 12.46 5.39
C ALA A 295 -12.93 12.90 3.94
N LEU A 296 -12.38 11.98 3.16
CA LEU A 296 -12.03 12.18 1.76
C LEU A 296 -12.72 11.12 0.91
N LYS A 297 -13.32 11.53 -0.22
CA LYS A 297 -13.85 10.62 -1.23
C LYS A 297 -13.29 10.96 -2.60
N VAL A 298 -12.84 9.97 -3.32
CA VAL A 298 -12.27 10.12 -4.66
C VAL A 298 -13.17 9.46 -5.69
N ARG A 299 -13.45 10.19 -6.77
CA ARG A 299 -14.09 9.66 -7.97
C ARG A 299 -13.27 10.04 -9.19
N GLN A 300 -13.05 9.07 -10.04
CA GLN A 300 -12.31 9.26 -11.28
C GLN A 300 -13.22 8.93 -12.46
N ASP A 301 -13.38 9.92 -13.34
CA ASP A 301 -13.98 9.76 -14.66
C ASP A 301 -13.01 10.35 -15.71
N THR A 302 -13.36 11.43 -16.37
CA THR A 302 -12.46 12.27 -17.18
C THR A 302 -11.63 13.23 -16.33
N LEU A 303 -12.03 13.41 -15.08
CA LEU A 303 -11.40 14.26 -14.08
C LEU A 303 -11.23 13.46 -12.80
N LEU A 304 -10.23 13.80 -12.01
CA LEU A 304 -10.13 13.37 -10.62
C LEU A 304 -10.95 14.35 -9.76
N ARG A 305 -12.02 13.83 -9.14
CA ARG A 305 -12.89 14.61 -8.25
C ARG A 305 -12.67 14.14 -6.83
N ILE A 306 -12.35 15.07 -5.96
CA ILE A 306 -12.06 14.80 -4.55
C ILE A 306 -13.06 15.62 -3.73
N GLU A 307 -13.96 14.93 -3.04
CA GLU A 307 -14.87 15.53 -2.07
C GLU A 307 -14.21 15.43 -0.70
N LEU A 308 -14.13 16.55 0.00
CA LEU A 308 -13.67 16.64 1.38
C LEU A 308 -14.85 17.01 2.27
N GLN A 309 -14.99 16.31 3.39
CA GLN A 309 -16.03 16.58 4.38
C GLN A 309 -15.41 16.63 5.77
N ARG A 310 -15.51 17.76 6.47
CA ARG A 310 -15.07 17.91 7.85
C ARG A 310 -16.14 17.47 8.86
N SER A 311 -15.68 16.97 10.02
CA SER A 311 -16.54 16.76 11.18
C SER A 311 -17.17 18.07 11.64
N GLU A 312 -18.21 18.00 12.47
CA GLU A 312 -18.92 19.20 12.95
C GLU A 312 -18.06 20.03 13.92
N GLY A 313 -17.27 19.35 14.78
CA GLY A 313 -16.38 20.00 15.74
C GLY A 313 -15.19 20.70 15.12
N LEU A 314 -14.70 20.22 13.98
CA LEU A 314 -13.53 20.77 13.32
C LEU A 314 -13.88 22.03 12.51
N THR A 315 -13.74 23.19 13.11
CA THR A 315 -14.15 24.48 12.52
C THR A 315 -13.00 25.39 12.14
N ASP A 316 -11.81 25.16 12.67
CA ASP A 316 -10.66 26.05 12.51
C ASP A 316 -9.44 25.29 11.95
N PHE A 317 -8.74 25.95 11.04
CA PHE A 317 -7.50 25.48 10.43
C PHE A 317 -6.48 26.62 10.47
N PRO A 318 -5.84 26.85 11.62
CA PRO A 318 -5.01 28.04 11.84
C PRO A 318 -3.82 28.16 10.89
N GLU A 319 -3.28 27.06 10.41
CA GLU A 319 -2.16 27.02 9.45
C GLU A 319 -2.63 26.90 8.00
N GLY A 320 -3.95 26.84 7.78
CA GLY A 320 -4.55 26.58 6.48
C GLY A 320 -4.64 25.10 6.19
N LEU A 321 -5.30 24.77 5.10
CA LEU A 321 -5.50 23.39 4.67
C LEU A 321 -5.04 23.25 3.22
N ALA A 322 -4.27 22.23 2.92
CA ALA A 322 -3.78 21.97 1.57
C ALA A 322 -3.94 20.52 1.16
N LEU A 323 -4.30 20.30 -0.10
CA LEU A 323 -4.35 18.99 -0.74
C LEU A 323 -3.18 18.85 -1.70
N GLN A 324 -2.38 17.82 -1.49
CA GLN A 324 -1.27 17.45 -2.37
C GLN A 324 -1.58 16.15 -3.11
N VAL A 325 -1.26 16.12 -4.39
CA VAL A 325 -1.19 14.87 -5.15
C VAL A 325 0.26 14.56 -5.47
N MET A 326 0.68 13.35 -5.14
CA MET A 326 2.04 12.88 -5.32
C MET A 326 2.06 11.58 -6.13
N ALA A 327 2.99 11.47 -7.08
CA ALA A 327 3.24 10.24 -7.82
C ALA A 327 4.70 9.84 -7.68
N GLN A 328 4.94 8.60 -7.21
CA GLN A 328 6.28 8.04 -7.08
C GLN A 328 7.27 8.92 -6.27
N GLY A 329 6.79 9.56 -5.20
CA GLY A 329 7.59 10.45 -4.36
C GLY A 329 7.83 11.85 -4.92
N VAL A 330 7.20 12.20 -6.07
CA VAL A 330 7.28 13.54 -6.67
C VAL A 330 5.93 14.20 -6.61
N PRO A 331 5.80 15.37 -5.93
CA PRO A 331 4.59 16.17 -5.94
C PRO A 331 4.20 16.58 -7.35
N GLN A 332 2.93 16.41 -7.68
CA GLN A 332 2.35 16.78 -8.98
C GLN A 332 1.62 18.11 -8.89
N THR A 333 0.81 18.27 -7.84
CA THR A 333 0.03 19.48 -7.60
C THR A 333 -0.18 19.71 -6.10
N LEU A 334 -0.33 20.95 -5.73
CA LEU A 334 -0.76 21.42 -4.42
C LEU A 334 -1.92 22.37 -4.61
N GLN A 335 -3.01 22.19 -3.86
CA GLN A 335 -4.15 23.08 -3.87
C GLN A 335 -4.55 23.42 -2.44
N HIS A 336 -4.69 24.71 -2.17
CA HIS A 336 -5.21 25.19 -0.90
C HIS A 336 -6.71 24.94 -0.83
N ILE A 337 -7.16 24.45 0.32
CA ILE A 337 -8.54 24.07 0.57
C ILE A 337 -9.17 25.10 1.50
N ASP A 338 -10.35 25.55 1.11
CA ASP A 338 -11.20 26.38 1.94
C ASP A 338 -12.59 25.77 2.01
N PHE A 339 -13.08 25.53 3.21
CA PHE A 339 -14.43 25.09 3.45
C PHE A 339 -15.42 26.26 3.55
N GLY A 340 -14.95 27.48 3.82
CA GLY A 340 -15.82 28.58 4.22
C GLY A 340 -16.76 28.18 5.35
N ASP A 341 -18.02 28.55 5.26
CA ASP A 341 -19.06 28.13 6.25
C ASP A 341 -19.59 26.70 5.99
N LYS A 342 -19.10 26.00 4.98
CA LYS A 342 -19.63 24.67 4.58
C LYS A 342 -18.86 23.56 5.26
N ARG A 343 -19.54 22.42 5.43
CA ARG A 343 -18.91 21.18 5.90
C ARG A 343 -18.31 20.34 4.76
N LYS A 344 -18.65 20.66 3.51
CA LYS A 344 -18.15 19.93 2.32
C LYS A 344 -17.54 20.91 1.32
N THR A 345 -16.43 20.49 0.73
CA THR A 345 -15.80 21.17 -0.40
C THR A 345 -15.33 20.16 -1.44
N ASN A 346 -15.07 20.60 -2.65
CA ASN A 346 -14.66 19.72 -3.75
C ASN A 346 -13.43 20.28 -4.46
N VAL A 347 -12.50 19.41 -4.73
CA VAL A 347 -11.34 19.66 -5.58
C VAL A 347 -11.48 18.85 -6.85
N THR A 348 -11.14 19.45 -7.98
CA THR A 348 -11.19 18.78 -9.28
C THR A 348 -9.86 18.97 -10.00
N ILE A 349 -9.23 17.88 -10.44
CA ILE A 349 -7.93 17.87 -11.07
C ILE A 349 -8.06 17.18 -12.44
N PRO A 350 -7.66 17.81 -13.56
CA PRO A 350 -7.60 17.16 -14.84
C PRO A 350 -6.61 15.99 -14.85
N LEU A 351 -7.00 14.82 -15.38
CA LEU A 351 -6.14 13.64 -15.39
C LEU A 351 -4.85 13.82 -16.21
N ASN A 352 -4.86 14.70 -17.19
CA ASN A 352 -3.68 15.03 -18.01
C ASN A 352 -2.61 15.83 -17.23
N GLU A 353 -2.94 16.38 -16.07
CA GLU A 353 -2.00 17.05 -15.17
C GLU A 353 -1.31 16.04 -14.22
N LEU A 354 -1.79 14.82 -14.18
CA LEU A 354 -1.29 13.77 -13.32
C LEU A 354 -0.49 12.73 -14.09
N ARG A 355 0.53 12.18 -13.45
CA ARG A 355 1.26 11.04 -14.01
C ARG A 355 0.41 9.79 -14.04
N THR A 356 0.59 8.99 -15.10
CA THR A 356 -0.02 7.67 -15.18
C THR A 356 0.52 6.76 -14.07
N GLY A 357 -0.37 6.01 -13.44
CA GLY A 357 -0.05 5.06 -12.37
C GLY A 357 -0.68 5.45 -11.04
N VAL A 358 -0.05 5.03 -9.94
CA VAL A 358 -0.56 5.29 -8.59
C VAL A 358 -0.24 6.73 -8.19
N ASN A 359 -1.27 7.48 -7.87
CA ASN A 359 -1.18 8.82 -7.30
C ASN A 359 -1.66 8.77 -5.84
N GLN A 360 -0.87 9.31 -4.94
CA GLN A 360 -1.21 9.47 -3.53
C GLN A 360 -1.83 10.84 -3.34
N ILE A 361 -3.00 10.88 -2.72
CA ILE A 361 -3.70 12.12 -2.36
C ILE A 361 -3.59 12.28 -0.86
N THR A 362 -3.08 13.41 -0.41
CA THR A 362 -2.89 13.70 1.01
C THR A 362 -3.42 15.11 1.31
N VAL A 363 -4.14 15.24 2.43
CA VAL A 363 -4.58 16.54 2.97
C VAL A 363 -3.73 16.85 4.18
N PHE A 364 -3.25 18.08 4.26
CA PHE A 364 -2.44 18.61 5.37
C PHE A 364 -3.14 19.81 5.98
N ASP A 365 -3.04 19.93 7.27
CA ASP A 365 -3.40 21.07 8.10
C ASP A 365 -2.16 21.77 8.65
#